data_5dad144d931c68036fd2dba992b47b45
#
_entry.id   5dad144d931c68036fd2dba992b47b45
#
_cell.length_a   1.000
_cell.length_b   1.000
_cell.length_c   1.000
_cell.angle_alpha   90.00
_cell.angle_beta   90.00
_cell.angle_gamma   90.00
#
_symmetry.space_group_name_H-M   'P 1'
#
loop_
_entity.id
_entity.type
_entity.pdbx_description
1 polymer ?
#
loop_
_entity_poly.entity_id
_entity_poly.type
_entity_poly.pdbx_seq_one_letter_code
_entity_poly.pdbx_strand_id
1 'polypeptide(L)'
;MRFINVVIDGFRCFQETRLDFPETCGLYLVRGENKIEPSLGANGAGKSTLFDSICWALYGKTARGLFGPSVESWDGQATKVEVEVEIVGVRYSILRTRKPIELKLDGKMVDQEVIDDLLGIDYDRFLHVGLMGQFGVLFPDLKPSDRLNLLDGVLQLDVWSSAAQEATKRTKTLDEIRVGQEREIHGLKQRLEVLTASLVQQSRLLGLWESTRTSDIKRLQSELLSVKDESDAFYDKLNELSESVAGIEDAKESAQKALASIDVRYRKAREDLTTTRANASNASTELDKLKTRLKKFSALSSKCPTCEQSLDKALINQIREEAEKAVEKQQGVLSSFEKERIKNSKVAEDLAEDLAVTDKTYQQSIKALKGMSGSYSSFKLEISKVEERTQFLQGELRKAKQSTSPGLEQVKILEQQVSDTTLDIEDKEVSYYDTLTQLDLLKGWPQHFKELRLWVVEQALDELTIHVNASLVELGLKDWRVTFSTRREGASKGSLEVLVKGPKSPERVPWESWSGGETQRLRVACAVGLSELIRARINNPPEIEVWDEPTAHLDSSGVADLISYFSARADNKQIWLVDHRSIGSGSFDGVITVVKEQNGSFIRKD
;
A
#
# COMPACT_ATOMS: atom_id res chain seq x y z
N MET A 1 29.07 -1.84 15.57
CA MET A 1 29.07 -1.00 16.81
C MET A 1 29.96 -1.68 17.84
N ARG A 2 31.03 -1.00 18.26
CA ARG A 2 32.01 -1.50 19.24
C ARG A 2 31.79 -0.81 20.58
N PHE A 3 31.80 -1.55 21.69
CA PHE A 3 31.78 -1.02 23.03
C PHE A 3 33.21 -0.67 23.47
N ILE A 4 33.41 0.51 24.03
CA ILE A 4 34.72 1.00 24.44
C ILE A 4 34.85 0.84 25.95
N ASN A 5 33.93 1.39 26.72
CA ASN A 5 33.89 1.22 28.17
C ASN A 5 32.47 1.39 28.72
N VAL A 6 32.27 0.92 29.92
CA VAL A 6 31.12 1.23 30.76
C VAL A 6 31.58 1.70 32.13
N VAL A 7 31.04 2.82 32.59
CA VAL A 7 31.20 3.36 33.91
C VAL A 7 29.87 3.23 34.65
N ILE A 8 29.89 2.56 35.78
CA ILE A 8 28.71 2.24 36.57
C ILE A 8 28.87 2.89 37.92
N ASP A 9 27.89 3.65 38.35
CA ASP A 9 27.84 4.33 39.62
C ASP A 9 26.42 4.14 40.21
N GLY A 10 26.34 3.53 41.38
CA GLY A 10 25.09 3.30 42.09
C GLY A 10 24.06 2.44 41.33
N PHE A 11 24.48 1.41 40.61
CA PHE A 11 23.58 0.51 39.91
C PHE A 11 23.46 -0.85 40.61
N ARG A 12 22.35 -1.09 41.25
CA ARG A 12 22.05 -2.32 42.03
C ARG A 12 23.19 -2.64 43.04
N CYS A 13 23.96 -3.71 42.78
CA CYS A 13 25.08 -4.12 43.65
C CYS A 13 26.39 -3.37 43.39
N PHE A 14 26.51 -2.63 42.29
CA PHE A 14 27.70 -1.84 41.99
C PHE A 14 27.58 -0.43 42.58
N GLN A 15 28.61 -0.01 43.31
CA GLN A 15 28.73 1.37 43.82
C GLN A 15 29.46 2.24 42.81
N GLU A 16 30.72 1.94 42.52
CA GLU A 16 31.54 2.59 41.52
C GLU A 16 32.40 1.54 40.83
N THR A 17 32.26 1.44 39.52
CA THR A 17 33.04 0.44 38.77
C THR A 17 33.17 0.88 37.31
N ARG A 18 34.30 0.49 36.70
CA ARG A 18 34.57 0.73 35.28
C ARG A 18 35.04 -0.56 34.63
N LEU A 19 34.45 -0.88 33.47
CA LEU A 19 34.95 -1.90 32.58
C LEU A 19 35.38 -1.25 31.27
N ASP A 20 36.68 -1.35 30.95
CA ASP A 20 37.18 -1.04 29.61
C ASP A 20 37.18 -2.33 28.80
N PHE A 21 36.45 -2.32 27.71
CA PHE A 21 36.40 -3.46 26.81
C PHE A 21 37.71 -3.58 26.03
N PRO A 22 38.21 -4.79 25.78
CA PRO A 22 39.39 -5.00 24.97
C PRO A 22 39.23 -4.42 23.57
N GLU A 23 40.32 -4.03 22.94
CA GLU A 23 40.30 -3.61 21.53
C GLU A 23 40.23 -4.80 20.56
N THR A 24 40.67 -5.97 21.02
CA THR A 24 40.73 -7.21 20.24
C THR A 24 39.42 -7.95 20.31
N CYS A 25 39.04 -8.56 19.15
CA CYS A 25 38.07 -9.64 19.12
C CYS A 25 38.62 -10.82 19.94
N GLY A 26 37.75 -11.66 20.43
CA GLY A 26 38.18 -12.80 21.23
C GLY A 26 37.11 -13.30 22.20
N LEU A 27 37.44 -14.39 22.88
CA LEU A 27 36.59 -15.05 23.85
C LEU A 27 37.01 -14.65 25.28
N TYR A 28 36.12 -14.02 26.03
CA TYR A 28 36.36 -13.47 27.35
C TYR A 28 35.51 -14.18 28.40
N LEU A 29 36.09 -14.40 29.61
CA LEU A 29 35.39 -15.03 30.72
C LEU A 29 35.11 -14.03 31.83
N VAL A 30 33.88 -14.04 32.34
CA VAL A 30 33.46 -13.27 33.51
C VAL A 30 33.19 -14.22 34.66
N ARG A 31 34.06 -14.18 35.67
CA ARG A 31 33.92 -14.93 36.91
C ARG A 31 33.29 -14.10 37.99
N GLY A 32 32.79 -14.76 39.02
CA GLY A 32 32.29 -14.12 40.24
C GLY A 32 33.04 -14.60 41.45
N GLU A 33 33.24 -13.71 42.38
CA GLU A 33 33.76 -14.01 43.73
C GLU A 33 32.88 -13.29 44.76
N ASN A 34 32.14 -14.05 45.57
CA ASN A 34 31.32 -13.46 46.62
C ASN A 34 32.04 -13.60 47.99
N LYS A 35 32.66 -12.53 48.43
CA LYS A 35 33.39 -12.50 49.72
C LYS A 35 32.47 -12.25 50.92
N ILE A 36 31.23 -11.78 50.69
CA ILE A 36 30.24 -11.56 51.77
C ILE A 36 29.64 -12.91 52.18
N GLU A 37 29.26 -13.70 51.18
CA GLU A 37 28.67 -15.03 51.40
C GLU A 37 29.48 -16.09 50.61
N PRO A 38 30.62 -16.51 51.11
CA PRO A 38 31.49 -17.45 50.41
C PRO A 38 30.81 -18.79 50.06
N SER A 39 29.75 -19.16 50.80
CA SER A 39 28.93 -20.34 50.54
C SER A 39 28.19 -20.29 49.22
N LEU A 40 27.94 -19.10 48.70
CA LEU A 40 27.33 -18.89 47.37
C LEU A 40 28.34 -18.97 46.21
N GLY A 41 29.65 -19.03 46.54
CA GLY A 41 30.71 -19.11 45.53
C GLY A 41 30.72 -17.92 44.58
N ALA A 42 30.48 -18.18 43.30
CA ALA A 42 30.41 -17.16 42.27
C ALA A 42 29.03 -16.47 42.16
N ASN A 43 28.01 -17.02 42.86
CA ASN A 43 26.64 -16.53 42.69
C ASN A 43 26.42 -15.24 43.51
N GLY A 44 25.57 -14.37 42.96
CA GLY A 44 25.23 -13.10 43.59
C GLY A 44 26.36 -12.07 43.58
N ALA A 45 27.49 -12.31 42.91
CA ALA A 45 28.58 -11.36 42.78
C ALA A 45 28.24 -10.13 41.90
N GLY A 46 27.26 -10.24 41.01
CA GLY A 46 26.87 -9.16 40.13
C GLY A 46 27.28 -9.33 38.67
N LYS A 47 27.73 -10.54 38.26
CA LYS A 47 28.18 -10.82 36.90
C LYS A 47 27.17 -10.37 35.84
N SER A 48 25.94 -10.88 35.91
CA SER A 48 24.87 -10.53 34.96
C SER A 48 24.44 -9.06 35.09
N THR A 49 24.51 -8.50 36.32
CA THR A 49 24.18 -7.09 36.59
C THR A 49 25.11 -6.12 35.85
N LEU A 50 26.36 -6.51 35.61
CA LEU A 50 27.32 -5.74 34.86
C LEU A 50 26.78 -5.45 33.45
N PHE A 51 26.31 -6.47 32.73
CA PHE A 51 25.77 -6.32 31.37
C PHE A 51 24.34 -5.77 31.37
N ASP A 52 23.56 -6.05 32.41
CA ASP A 52 22.26 -5.40 32.62
C ASP A 52 22.39 -3.88 32.69
N SER A 53 23.50 -3.36 33.23
CA SER A 53 23.77 -1.91 33.31
C SER A 53 23.94 -1.28 31.93
N ILE A 54 24.60 -1.98 31.02
CA ILE A 54 24.77 -1.54 29.63
C ILE A 54 23.39 -1.45 28.95
N CYS A 55 22.61 -2.53 29.07
CA CYS A 55 21.26 -2.56 28.50
C CYS A 55 20.37 -1.43 29.04
N TRP A 56 20.47 -1.17 30.36
CA TRP A 56 19.74 -0.08 30.99
C TRP A 56 20.23 1.30 30.52
N ALA A 57 21.53 1.50 30.38
CA ALA A 57 22.05 2.76 29.85
C ALA A 57 21.53 3.05 28.44
N LEU A 58 21.51 2.04 27.56
CA LEU A 58 21.06 2.18 26.20
C LEU A 58 19.53 2.35 26.08
N TYR A 59 18.75 1.52 26.79
CA TYR A 59 17.30 1.38 26.55
C TYR A 59 16.41 1.72 27.77
N GLY A 60 16.97 2.10 28.92
CA GLY A 60 16.21 2.44 30.11
C GLY A 60 15.65 1.26 30.91
N LYS A 61 15.93 0.03 30.47
CA LYS A 61 15.53 -1.22 31.13
C LYS A 61 16.65 -2.24 31.01
N THR A 62 16.77 -3.13 32.00
CA THR A 62 17.73 -4.23 31.98
C THR A 62 17.29 -5.30 31.00
N ALA A 63 18.14 -6.27 30.69
CA ALA A 63 17.79 -7.41 29.85
C ALA A 63 16.62 -8.24 30.41
N ARG A 64 16.40 -8.20 31.72
CA ARG A 64 15.24 -8.84 32.39
C ARG A 64 14.01 -7.94 32.47
N GLY A 65 14.01 -6.79 31.81
CA GLY A 65 12.92 -5.84 31.81
C GLY A 65 12.79 -4.99 33.08
N LEU A 66 13.76 -5.01 33.98
CA LEU A 66 13.74 -4.19 35.19
C LEU A 66 14.01 -2.73 34.85
N PHE A 67 13.26 -1.82 35.47
CA PHE A 67 13.36 -0.37 35.28
C PHE A 67 12.97 0.37 36.55
N GLY A 68 13.07 1.69 36.55
CA GLY A 68 12.66 2.53 37.67
C GLY A 68 13.43 2.23 38.96
N PRO A 69 12.77 2.08 40.12
CA PRO A 69 13.42 1.82 41.39
C PRO A 69 14.20 0.49 41.46
N SER A 70 13.85 -0.48 40.60
CA SER A 70 14.48 -1.82 40.62
C SER A 70 15.94 -1.84 40.17
N VAL A 71 16.42 -0.76 39.54
CA VAL A 71 17.82 -0.61 39.11
C VAL A 71 18.65 0.26 40.03
N GLU A 72 18.02 0.91 41.02
CA GLU A 72 18.71 1.78 41.96
C GLU A 72 19.69 0.99 42.83
N SER A 73 20.73 1.69 43.32
CA SER A 73 21.66 1.15 44.27
C SER A 73 20.94 0.69 45.56
N TRP A 74 21.35 -0.43 46.10
CA TRP A 74 20.81 -0.93 47.36
C TRP A 74 21.21 -0.07 48.56
N ASP A 75 22.26 0.74 48.40
CA ASP A 75 22.78 1.66 49.42
C ASP A 75 22.25 3.10 49.25
N GLY A 76 21.29 3.32 48.37
CA GLY A 76 20.64 4.61 48.18
C GLY A 76 21.43 5.66 47.40
N GLN A 77 22.55 5.30 46.79
CA GLN A 77 23.33 6.19 45.93
C GLN A 77 22.53 6.52 44.65
N ALA A 78 22.85 7.67 44.04
CA ALA A 78 22.29 8.04 42.74
C ALA A 78 22.78 7.06 41.67
N THR A 79 21.86 6.51 40.91
CA THR A 79 22.19 5.57 39.84
C THR A 79 22.59 6.32 38.57
N LYS A 80 23.80 6.02 38.10
CA LYS A 80 24.38 6.59 36.88
C LYS A 80 25.11 5.48 36.12
N VAL A 81 24.84 5.34 34.84
CA VAL A 81 25.60 4.47 33.94
C VAL A 81 25.93 5.23 32.67
N GLU A 82 27.21 5.20 32.35
CA GLU A 82 27.73 5.81 31.12
C GLU A 82 28.36 4.72 30.26
N VAL A 83 27.96 4.64 29.01
CA VAL A 83 28.49 3.68 28.05
C VAL A 83 29.08 4.44 26.87
N GLU A 84 30.36 4.19 26.60
CA GLU A 84 31.03 4.72 25.45
C GLU A 84 31.02 3.66 24.34
N VAL A 85 30.49 4.04 23.16
CA VAL A 85 30.41 3.18 21.96
C VAL A 85 31.05 3.85 20.77
N GLU A 86 31.62 3.05 19.89
CA GLU A 86 32.12 3.50 18.60
C GLU A 86 31.24 2.95 17.47
N ILE A 87 30.69 3.84 16.66
CA ILE A 87 29.83 3.51 15.52
C ILE A 87 30.44 4.15 14.28
N VAL A 88 30.82 3.33 13.31
CA VAL A 88 31.46 3.79 12.04
C VAL A 88 32.66 4.72 12.31
N GLY A 89 33.48 4.38 13.31
CA GLY A 89 34.69 5.12 13.66
C GLY A 89 34.45 6.41 14.46
N VAL A 90 33.21 6.73 14.83
CA VAL A 90 32.87 7.87 15.69
C VAL A 90 32.52 7.36 17.09
N ARG A 91 33.08 7.98 18.12
CA ARG A 91 32.78 7.65 19.50
C ARG A 91 31.64 8.49 20.02
N TYR A 92 30.76 7.85 20.77
CA TYR A 92 29.62 8.45 21.43
C TYR A 92 29.57 8.02 22.88
N SER A 93 29.31 8.98 23.77
CA SER A 93 29.07 8.73 25.20
C SER A 93 27.57 8.80 25.47
N ILE A 94 26.97 7.70 25.92
CA ILE A 94 25.57 7.59 26.31
C ILE A 94 25.50 7.49 27.82
N LEU A 95 24.95 8.51 28.46
CA LEU A 95 24.81 8.60 29.90
C LEU A 95 23.34 8.53 30.29
N ARG A 96 23.01 7.60 31.16
CA ARG A 96 21.70 7.53 31.81
C ARG A 96 21.81 7.64 33.31
N THR A 97 20.94 8.46 33.88
CA THR A 97 20.85 8.62 35.33
C THR A 97 19.42 8.36 35.81
N ARG A 98 19.28 8.02 37.13
CA ARG A 98 17.98 7.73 37.73
C ARG A 98 17.47 8.85 38.63
N LYS A 99 18.30 9.50 39.39
CA LYS A 99 17.96 10.63 40.27
C LYS A 99 19.04 11.71 40.16
N PRO A 100 18.84 12.73 39.32
CA PRO A 100 17.67 12.99 38.46
C PRO A 100 17.55 11.99 37.29
N ILE A 101 16.36 11.90 36.65
CA ILE A 101 16.18 11.10 35.46
C ILE A 101 16.70 11.92 34.27
N GLU A 102 17.81 11.49 33.68
CA GLU A 102 18.41 12.14 32.54
C GLU A 102 18.90 11.08 31.54
N LEU A 103 18.82 11.40 30.27
CA LEU A 103 19.47 10.68 29.17
C LEU A 103 20.28 11.68 28.38
N LYS A 104 21.58 11.44 28.25
CA LYS A 104 22.47 12.34 27.53
C LYS A 104 23.26 11.58 26.47
N LEU A 105 23.44 12.21 25.33
CA LEU A 105 24.35 11.81 24.27
C LEU A 105 25.43 12.90 24.15
N ASP A 106 26.70 12.54 24.39
CA ASP A 106 27.83 13.47 24.36
C ASP A 106 27.59 14.71 25.25
N GLY A 107 27.02 14.48 26.45
CA GLY A 107 26.69 15.52 27.41
C GLY A 107 25.42 16.32 27.13
N LYS A 108 24.73 16.13 26.02
CA LYS A 108 23.49 16.81 25.67
C LYS A 108 22.27 15.94 26.00
N MET A 109 21.24 16.55 26.58
CA MET A 109 19.96 15.88 26.83
C MET A 109 19.31 15.45 25.51
N VAL A 110 18.87 14.19 25.45
CA VAL A 110 18.20 13.61 24.28
C VAL A 110 17.03 12.73 24.72
N ASP A 111 16.12 12.45 23.78
CA ASP A 111 15.06 11.46 23.96
C ASP A 111 15.54 10.06 23.55
N GLN A 112 14.82 9.02 23.99
CA GLN A 112 15.19 7.63 23.69
C GLN A 112 15.27 7.34 22.18
N GLU A 113 14.38 7.93 21.39
CA GLU A 113 14.35 7.75 19.92
C GLU A 113 15.68 8.12 19.26
N VAL A 114 16.35 9.17 19.76
CA VAL A 114 17.68 9.59 19.25
C VAL A 114 18.73 8.51 19.49
N ILE A 115 18.66 7.82 20.62
CA ILE A 115 19.57 6.72 20.93
C ILE A 115 19.23 5.49 20.06
N ASP A 116 17.96 5.17 19.91
CA ASP A 116 17.51 4.04 19.11
C ASP A 116 17.91 4.23 17.63
N ASP A 117 17.75 5.44 17.09
CA ASP A 117 18.19 5.80 15.75
C ASP A 117 19.71 5.74 15.59
N LEU A 118 20.46 6.26 16.58
CA LEU A 118 21.93 6.21 16.59
C LEU A 118 22.45 4.77 16.56
N LEU A 119 21.88 3.91 17.39
CA LEU A 119 22.30 2.52 17.51
C LEU A 119 21.83 1.69 16.29
N GLY A 120 20.72 2.07 15.67
CA GLY A 120 20.09 1.33 14.56
C GLY A 120 19.56 -0.05 14.97
N ILE A 121 19.41 -0.27 16.28
CA ILE A 121 18.90 -1.52 16.86
C ILE A 121 18.05 -1.20 18.09
N ASP A 122 16.84 -1.71 18.12
CA ASP A 122 15.94 -1.59 19.27
C ASP A 122 16.31 -2.56 20.40
N TYR A 123 15.66 -2.37 21.54
CA TYR A 123 15.86 -3.18 22.73
C TYR A 123 15.66 -4.68 22.49
N ASP A 124 14.58 -5.06 21.84
CA ASP A 124 14.23 -6.47 21.67
C ASP A 124 15.23 -7.19 20.75
N ARG A 125 15.66 -6.55 19.66
CA ARG A 125 16.72 -7.10 18.81
C ARG A 125 18.07 -7.13 19.51
N PHE A 126 18.40 -6.08 20.30
CA PHE A 126 19.65 -6.04 21.06
C PHE A 126 19.78 -7.21 22.03
N LEU A 127 18.68 -7.61 22.69
CA LEU A 127 18.68 -8.78 23.59
C LEU A 127 19.04 -10.09 22.86
N HIS A 128 18.65 -10.22 21.61
CA HIS A 128 18.91 -11.45 20.84
C HIS A 128 20.24 -11.44 20.09
N VAL A 129 20.93 -10.31 20.03
CA VAL A 129 22.23 -10.16 19.35
C VAL A 129 23.37 -9.91 20.33
N GLY A 130 23.09 -9.19 21.41
CA GLY A 130 24.10 -8.75 22.37
C GLY A 130 24.07 -9.48 23.71
N LEU A 131 22.88 -9.86 24.22
CA LEU A 131 22.72 -10.40 25.57
C LEU A 131 21.90 -11.69 25.55
N MET A 132 22.52 -12.84 25.71
CA MET A 132 21.90 -14.16 25.57
C MET A 132 22.04 -15.01 26.84
N GLY A 133 21.23 -16.04 26.96
CA GLY A 133 21.22 -16.96 28.09
C GLY A 133 20.23 -16.56 29.19
N GLN A 134 20.63 -16.55 30.45
CA GLN A 134 19.75 -16.21 31.60
C GLN A 134 19.27 -14.75 31.64
N PHE A 135 19.75 -13.89 30.75
CA PHE A 135 19.25 -12.52 30.61
C PHE A 135 17.77 -12.46 30.19
N GLY A 136 17.30 -13.45 29.43
CA GLY A 136 15.92 -13.53 29.02
C GLY A 136 15.53 -14.94 28.57
N VAL A 137 14.27 -15.14 28.17
CA VAL A 137 13.81 -16.40 27.61
C VAL A 137 14.39 -16.53 26.21
N LEU A 138 15.13 -17.61 25.96
CA LEU A 138 15.68 -17.86 24.63
C LEU A 138 14.58 -18.19 23.62
N PHE A 139 14.79 -17.84 22.38
CA PHE A 139 13.83 -17.97 21.28
C PHE A 139 13.10 -19.32 21.23
N PRO A 140 13.78 -20.49 21.33
CA PRO A 140 13.08 -21.77 21.27
C PRO A 140 12.21 -22.07 22.51
N ASP A 141 12.47 -21.41 23.63
CA ASP A 141 11.71 -21.58 24.89
C ASP A 141 10.51 -20.64 24.98
N LEU A 142 10.37 -19.68 24.07
CA LEU A 142 9.19 -18.82 23.96
C LEU A 142 7.97 -19.66 23.55
N LYS A 143 6.78 -19.19 23.89
CA LYS A 143 5.53 -19.76 23.37
C LYS A 143 5.47 -19.59 21.86
N PRO A 144 4.83 -20.50 21.12
CA PRO A 144 4.73 -20.45 19.65
C PRO A 144 4.22 -19.11 19.09
N SER A 145 3.28 -18.45 19.78
CA SER A 145 2.79 -17.11 19.42
C SER A 145 3.86 -16.03 19.62
N ASP A 146 4.64 -16.14 20.70
CA ASP A 146 5.62 -15.13 21.05
C ASP A 146 6.86 -15.22 20.16
N ARG A 147 7.20 -16.44 19.69
CA ARG A 147 8.23 -16.68 18.67
C ARG A 147 7.87 -15.95 17.36
N LEU A 148 6.60 -16.04 16.94
CA LEU A 148 6.13 -15.36 15.73
C LEU A 148 6.15 -13.84 15.90
N ASN A 149 5.67 -13.33 17.04
CA ASN A 149 5.71 -11.89 17.34
C ASN A 149 7.14 -11.34 17.36
N LEU A 150 8.09 -12.10 17.88
CA LEU A 150 9.51 -11.74 17.86
C LEU A 150 10.03 -11.64 16.43
N LEU A 151 9.73 -12.63 15.59
CA LEU A 151 10.12 -12.58 14.17
C LEU A 151 9.46 -11.42 13.44
N ASP A 152 8.19 -11.14 13.72
CA ASP A 152 7.49 -9.99 13.17
C ASP A 152 8.23 -8.68 13.46
N GLY A 153 8.69 -8.50 14.70
CA GLY A 153 9.50 -7.35 15.11
C GLY A 153 10.88 -7.32 14.43
N VAL A 154 11.59 -8.46 14.42
CA VAL A 154 12.90 -8.60 13.79
C VAL A 154 12.87 -8.28 12.30
N LEU A 155 11.86 -8.77 11.59
CA LEU A 155 11.68 -8.61 10.16
C LEU A 155 10.96 -7.31 9.77
N GLN A 156 10.56 -6.49 10.74
CA GLN A 156 9.77 -5.25 10.54
C GLN A 156 8.51 -5.49 9.69
N LEU A 157 7.80 -6.57 9.96
CA LEU A 157 6.64 -7.00 9.18
C LEU A 157 5.39 -6.13 9.42
N ASP A 158 5.41 -5.27 10.42
CA ASP A 158 4.43 -4.22 10.69
C ASP A 158 4.27 -3.28 9.49
N VAL A 159 5.35 -3.03 8.73
CA VAL A 159 5.30 -2.25 7.47
C VAL A 159 4.31 -2.88 6.48
N TRP A 160 4.36 -4.18 6.28
CA TRP A 160 3.46 -4.89 5.38
C TRP A 160 2.03 -4.95 5.90
N SER A 161 1.88 -5.10 7.21
CA SER A 161 0.58 -5.08 7.88
C SER A 161 -0.06 -3.68 7.78
N SER A 162 0.73 -2.64 8.00
CA SER A 162 0.31 -1.25 7.84
C SER A 162 -0.02 -0.92 6.39
N ALA A 163 0.79 -1.39 5.44
CA ALA A 163 0.51 -1.26 4.01
C ALA A 163 -0.81 -1.95 3.61
N ALA A 164 -1.06 -3.16 4.13
CA ALA A 164 -2.33 -3.86 3.91
C ALA A 164 -3.54 -3.11 4.48
N GLN A 165 -3.39 -2.52 5.68
CA GLN A 165 -4.43 -1.70 6.31
C GLN A 165 -4.67 -0.41 5.52
N GLU A 166 -3.60 0.27 5.11
CA GLU A 166 -3.69 1.48 4.31
C GLU A 166 -4.32 1.19 2.93
N ALA A 167 -3.92 0.10 2.28
CA ALA A 167 -4.55 -0.32 1.04
C ALA A 167 -6.05 -0.62 1.23
N THR A 168 -6.43 -1.28 2.33
CA THR A 168 -7.83 -1.53 2.68
C THR A 168 -8.59 -0.22 2.91
N LYS A 169 -7.97 0.71 3.63
CA LYS A 169 -8.56 2.04 3.90
C LYS A 169 -8.74 2.83 2.61
N ARG A 170 -7.73 2.85 1.74
CA ARG A 170 -7.81 3.52 0.43
C ARG A 170 -8.89 2.90 -0.46
N THR A 171 -8.95 1.58 -0.50
CA THR A 171 -10.00 0.87 -1.24
C THR A 171 -11.39 1.25 -0.73
N LYS A 172 -11.58 1.30 0.60
CA LYS A 172 -12.84 1.74 1.21
C LYS A 172 -13.16 3.19 0.88
N THR A 173 -12.18 4.09 0.99
CA THR A 173 -12.37 5.51 0.65
C THR A 173 -12.73 5.69 -0.82
N LEU A 174 -12.05 4.97 -1.73
CA LEU A 174 -12.39 5.01 -3.16
C LEU A 174 -13.78 4.43 -3.44
N ASP A 175 -14.20 3.37 -2.72
CA ASP A 175 -15.54 2.83 -2.87
C ASP A 175 -16.61 3.81 -2.36
N GLU A 176 -16.34 4.53 -1.27
CA GLU A 176 -17.19 5.63 -0.78
C GLU A 176 -17.29 6.77 -1.82
N ILE A 177 -16.16 7.13 -2.45
CA ILE A 177 -16.12 8.12 -3.55
C ILE A 177 -16.94 7.60 -4.74
N ARG A 178 -16.73 6.36 -5.16
CA ARG A 178 -17.48 5.70 -6.23
C ARG A 178 -18.99 5.76 -6.00
N VAL A 179 -19.42 5.41 -4.77
CA VAL A 179 -20.83 5.47 -4.38
C VAL A 179 -21.35 6.91 -4.41
N GLY A 180 -20.52 7.86 -3.99
CA GLY A 180 -20.84 9.30 -4.09
C GLY A 180 -21.02 9.74 -5.55
N GLN A 181 -20.07 9.41 -6.41
CA GLN A 181 -20.11 9.73 -7.85
C GLN A 181 -21.31 9.06 -8.53
N GLU A 182 -21.61 7.80 -8.19
CA GLU A 182 -22.77 7.07 -8.72
C GLU A 182 -24.09 7.77 -8.37
N ARG A 183 -24.20 8.27 -7.13
CA ARG A 183 -25.36 9.07 -6.71
C ARG A 183 -25.45 10.41 -7.42
N GLU A 184 -24.32 11.11 -7.60
CA GLU A 184 -24.25 12.35 -8.35
C GLU A 184 -24.69 12.15 -9.81
N ILE A 185 -24.12 11.14 -10.48
CA ILE A 185 -24.47 10.77 -11.85
C ILE A 185 -25.96 10.44 -11.93
N HIS A 186 -26.48 9.66 -10.98
CA HIS A 186 -27.90 9.36 -10.92
C HIS A 186 -28.76 10.63 -10.74
N GLY A 187 -28.34 11.53 -9.86
CA GLY A 187 -29.01 12.82 -9.66
C GLY A 187 -28.98 13.72 -10.88
N LEU A 188 -27.82 13.78 -11.58
CA LEU A 188 -27.69 14.52 -12.84
C LEU A 188 -28.53 13.90 -13.94
N LYS A 189 -28.59 12.57 -14.03
CA LYS A 189 -29.45 11.85 -14.98
C LYS A 189 -30.93 12.13 -14.74
N GLN A 190 -31.35 12.14 -13.46
CA GLN A 190 -32.70 12.55 -13.11
C GLN A 190 -32.97 14.03 -13.46
N ARG A 191 -31.98 14.90 -13.22
CA ARG A 191 -32.09 16.32 -13.59
C ARG A 191 -32.16 16.50 -15.10
N LEU A 192 -31.33 15.77 -15.88
CA LEU A 192 -31.36 15.77 -17.34
C LEU A 192 -32.70 15.29 -17.87
N GLU A 193 -33.26 14.24 -17.25
CA GLU A 193 -34.59 13.73 -17.54
C GLU A 193 -35.67 14.83 -17.35
N VAL A 194 -35.63 15.51 -16.24
CA VAL A 194 -36.54 16.63 -15.94
C VAL A 194 -36.34 17.82 -16.89
N LEU A 195 -35.11 18.20 -17.19
CA LEU A 195 -34.79 19.27 -18.12
C LEU A 195 -35.19 18.92 -19.54
N THR A 196 -34.92 17.68 -19.97
CA THR A 196 -35.30 17.17 -21.28
C THR A 196 -36.80 17.10 -21.45
N ALA A 197 -37.51 16.62 -20.39
CA ALA A 197 -38.96 16.64 -20.36
C ALA A 197 -39.53 18.09 -20.41
N SER A 198 -38.81 19.02 -19.73
CA SER A 198 -39.21 20.43 -19.73
C SER A 198 -38.94 21.11 -21.06
N LEU A 199 -37.78 20.82 -21.69
CA LEU A 199 -37.44 21.30 -23.04
C LEU A 199 -38.46 20.83 -24.07
N VAL A 200 -38.76 19.53 -23.98
CA VAL A 200 -39.80 18.87 -24.75
C VAL A 200 -41.11 19.59 -24.58
N GLN A 201 -41.48 19.96 -23.37
CA GLN A 201 -42.74 20.61 -23.08
C GLN A 201 -42.81 22.02 -23.70
N GLN A 202 -41.72 22.80 -23.66
CA GLN A 202 -41.69 24.17 -24.18
C GLN A 202 -41.56 24.25 -25.70
N SER A 203 -40.69 23.42 -26.31
CA SER A 203 -40.61 23.29 -27.80
C SER A 203 -41.93 22.90 -28.42
N ARG A 204 -42.71 22.13 -27.70
CA ARG A 204 -44.08 21.75 -28.00
C ARG A 204 -45.05 22.94 -28.03
N LEU A 205 -44.93 23.89 -27.11
CA LEU A 205 -45.74 25.11 -27.12
C LEU A 205 -45.42 26.00 -28.33
N LEU A 206 -44.19 25.94 -28.79
CA LEU A 206 -43.71 26.73 -29.92
C LEU A 206 -44.10 26.16 -31.27
N GLY A 207 -43.95 24.83 -31.46
CA GLY A 207 -44.28 24.18 -32.74
C GLY A 207 -45.73 24.24 -33.14
N LEU A 208 -46.63 24.47 -32.18
CA LEU A 208 -48.04 24.67 -32.41
C LEU A 208 -48.39 25.94 -33.12
N TRP A 209 -47.59 26.92 -32.86
CA TRP A 209 -47.92 28.25 -33.35
C TRP A 209 -47.68 28.40 -34.83
N GLU A 210 -46.71 27.68 -35.33
CA GLU A 210 -46.39 27.73 -36.76
C GLU A 210 -47.31 26.92 -37.63
N SER A 211 -48.35 26.42 -37.03
CA SER A 211 -49.16 25.48 -37.74
C SER A 211 -50.02 26.11 -38.81
N THR A 212 -49.65 25.84 -39.73
CA THR A 212 -50.46 25.24 -40.71
C THR A 212 -50.58 23.73 -40.51
N ARG A 213 -50.32 23.34 -39.39
CA ARG A 213 -50.82 22.63 -38.22
C ARG A 213 -51.16 21.18 -38.34
N THR A 214 -51.83 20.78 -39.37
CA THR A 214 -52.31 19.39 -39.47
C THR A 214 -51.27 18.41 -40.04
N SER A 215 -50.30 18.93 -40.81
CA SER A 215 -49.25 18.09 -41.41
C SER A 215 -48.13 17.75 -40.42
N ASP A 216 -47.78 18.66 -39.52
CA ASP A 216 -46.73 18.44 -38.53
C ASP A 216 -47.19 17.49 -37.44
N ILE A 217 -48.48 17.50 -37.07
CA ILE A 217 -49.08 16.55 -36.14
C ILE A 217 -49.04 15.14 -36.73
N LYS A 218 -49.35 14.95 -38.02
CA LYS A 218 -49.28 13.65 -38.69
C LYS A 218 -47.84 13.16 -38.83
N ARG A 219 -46.89 14.08 -39.09
CA ARG A 219 -45.47 13.74 -39.14
C ARG A 219 -44.95 13.33 -37.78
N LEU A 220 -45.27 14.11 -36.73
CA LEU A 220 -44.88 13.80 -35.36
C LEU A 220 -45.48 12.48 -34.86
N GLN A 221 -46.70 12.14 -35.29
CA GLN A 221 -47.30 10.85 -34.96
C GLN A 221 -46.57 9.68 -35.65
N SER A 222 -46.13 9.85 -36.90
CA SER A 222 -45.33 8.84 -37.60
C SER A 222 -43.92 8.68 -36.99
N GLU A 223 -43.32 9.79 -36.55
CA GLU A 223 -42.01 9.75 -35.85
C GLU A 223 -42.13 9.06 -34.48
N LEU A 224 -43.25 9.24 -33.79
CA LEU A 224 -43.53 8.58 -32.54
C LEU A 224 -43.64 7.06 -32.65
N LEU A 225 -44.25 6.57 -33.71
CA LEU A 225 -44.33 5.15 -34.01
C LEU A 225 -42.94 4.55 -34.29
N SER A 226 -42.14 5.26 -35.09
CA SER A 226 -40.79 4.82 -35.41
C SER A 226 -39.89 4.72 -34.16
N VAL A 227 -40.02 5.66 -33.24
CA VAL A 227 -39.28 5.66 -31.96
C VAL A 227 -39.76 4.57 -31.01
N LYS A 228 -41.04 4.19 -31.11
CA LYS A 228 -41.58 3.05 -30.36
C LYS A 228 -41.02 1.72 -30.89
N ASP A 229 -40.93 1.58 -32.19
CA ASP A 229 -40.34 0.40 -32.84
C ASP A 229 -38.82 0.31 -32.51
N GLU A 230 -38.12 1.47 -32.39
CA GLU A 230 -36.74 1.50 -31.90
C GLU A 230 -36.62 1.07 -30.43
N SER A 231 -37.58 1.48 -29.59
CA SER A 231 -37.65 1.07 -28.18
C SER A 231 -37.79 -0.45 -28.04
N ASP A 232 -38.69 -1.02 -28.77
CA ASP A 232 -38.95 -2.46 -28.76
C ASP A 232 -37.69 -3.23 -29.25
N ALA A 233 -37.01 -2.70 -30.27
CA ALA A 233 -35.74 -3.26 -30.78
C ALA A 233 -34.57 -3.14 -29.75
N PHE A 234 -34.61 -2.14 -28.89
CA PHE A 234 -33.61 -2.01 -27.80
C PHE A 234 -33.93 -2.96 -26.63
N TYR A 235 -35.22 -3.17 -26.32
CA TYR A 235 -35.62 -4.16 -25.32
C TYR A 235 -35.26 -5.59 -25.73
N ASP A 236 -35.45 -5.92 -27.03
CA ASP A 236 -35.05 -7.22 -27.55
C ASP A 236 -33.53 -7.42 -27.45
N LYS A 237 -32.74 -6.38 -27.80
CA LYS A 237 -31.27 -6.40 -27.63
C LYS A 237 -30.82 -6.47 -26.17
N LEU A 238 -31.60 -5.87 -25.24
CA LEU A 238 -31.31 -5.93 -23.81
C LEU A 238 -31.52 -7.35 -23.27
N ASN A 239 -32.52 -8.06 -23.74
CA ASN A 239 -32.77 -9.45 -23.39
C ASN A 239 -31.71 -10.40 -23.96
N GLU A 240 -31.32 -10.23 -25.24
CA GLU A 240 -30.19 -10.98 -25.83
C GLU A 240 -28.86 -10.71 -25.11
N LEU A 241 -28.67 -9.46 -24.65
CA LEU A 241 -27.48 -9.09 -23.85
C LEU A 241 -27.46 -9.79 -22.50
N SER A 242 -28.61 -9.90 -21.85
CA SER A 242 -28.77 -10.52 -20.52
C SER A 242 -28.44 -12.03 -20.51
N GLU A 243 -28.76 -12.74 -21.59
CA GLU A 243 -28.43 -14.16 -21.77
C GLU A 243 -26.93 -14.39 -22.10
N SER A 244 -26.29 -13.38 -22.72
CA SER A 244 -24.87 -13.46 -23.07
C SER A 244 -23.90 -13.24 -21.89
N VAL A 245 -24.41 -12.72 -20.74
CA VAL A 245 -23.60 -12.32 -19.58
C VAL A 245 -22.83 -13.48 -18.97
N ALA A 246 -23.44 -14.63 -18.85
CA ALA A 246 -22.84 -15.78 -18.17
C ALA A 246 -21.59 -16.33 -18.89
N GLY A 247 -21.55 -16.23 -20.26
CA GLY A 247 -20.41 -16.70 -21.04
C GLY A 247 -19.27 -15.68 -21.18
N ILE A 248 -19.52 -14.44 -20.78
CA ILE A 248 -18.60 -13.34 -21.01
C ILE A 248 -17.74 -13.04 -19.77
N GLU A 249 -18.12 -13.53 -18.59
CA GLU A 249 -17.31 -13.40 -17.36
C GLU A 249 -15.97 -14.11 -17.48
N ASP A 250 -15.93 -15.29 -18.07
CA ASP A 250 -14.69 -16.06 -18.30
C ASP A 250 -13.81 -15.44 -19.41
N ALA A 251 -14.44 -14.91 -20.47
CA ALA A 251 -13.72 -14.18 -21.52
C ALA A 251 -13.17 -12.84 -21.04
N LYS A 252 -13.78 -12.22 -20.00
CA LYS A 252 -13.36 -10.99 -19.37
C LYS A 252 -11.96 -11.11 -18.78
N GLU A 253 -11.67 -12.18 -18.05
CA GLU A 253 -10.39 -12.35 -17.35
C GLU A 253 -9.21 -12.51 -18.32
N SER A 254 -9.40 -13.26 -19.39
CA SER A 254 -8.39 -13.46 -20.42
C SER A 254 -8.20 -12.22 -21.30
N ALA A 255 -9.27 -11.53 -21.63
CA ALA A 255 -9.23 -10.31 -22.41
C ALA A 255 -8.75 -9.10 -21.59
N GLN A 256 -8.88 -9.09 -20.25
CA GLN A 256 -8.49 -8.00 -19.36
C GLN A 256 -6.99 -7.66 -19.46
N LYS A 257 -6.14 -8.65 -19.62
CA LYS A 257 -4.68 -8.47 -19.75
C LYS A 257 -4.28 -7.83 -21.09
N ALA A 258 -5.00 -8.12 -22.13
CA ALA A 258 -4.72 -7.57 -23.47
C ALA A 258 -5.20 -6.11 -23.63
N LEU A 259 -6.23 -5.73 -22.89
CA LEU A 259 -6.92 -4.44 -23.04
C LEU A 259 -6.15 -3.21 -22.57
N ALA A 260 -5.28 -3.36 -21.54
CA ALA A 260 -4.67 -2.21 -20.88
C ALA A 260 -3.83 -1.31 -21.82
N SER A 261 -3.21 -1.88 -22.84
CA SER A 261 -2.38 -1.09 -23.78
C SER A 261 -3.17 -0.48 -24.93
N ILE A 262 -4.26 -1.12 -25.33
CA ILE A 262 -5.08 -0.70 -26.47
C ILE A 262 -6.10 0.36 -26.03
N ASP A 263 -6.65 0.24 -24.81
CA ASP A 263 -7.63 1.18 -24.24
C ASP A 263 -7.10 2.62 -24.13
N VAL A 264 -5.81 2.78 -23.76
CA VAL A 264 -5.16 4.11 -23.70
C VAL A 264 -5.14 4.77 -25.09
N ARG A 265 -4.87 3.99 -26.14
CA ARG A 265 -4.82 4.50 -27.54
C ARG A 265 -6.22 4.83 -28.08
N TYR A 266 -7.21 4.05 -27.69
CA TYR A 266 -8.60 4.25 -28.09
C TYR A 266 -9.22 5.52 -27.49
N ARG A 267 -8.96 5.78 -26.20
CA ARG A 267 -9.44 7.01 -25.54
C ARG A 267 -8.98 8.26 -26.25
N LYS A 268 -7.69 8.29 -26.63
CA LYS A 268 -7.13 9.42 -27.37
C LYS A 268 -7.80 9.62 -28.71
N ALA A 269 -8.02 8.54 -29.46
CA ALA A 269 -8.67 8.61 -30.76
C ALA A 269 -10.14 9.09 -30.67
N ARG A 270 -10.83 8.76 -29.56
CA ARG A 270 -12.21 9.19 -29.32
C ARG A 270 -12.31 10.67 -28.91
N GLU A 271 -11.31 11.17 -28.19
CA GLU A 271 -11.19 12.60 -27.86
C GLU A 271 -11.00 13.43 -29.13
N ASP A 272 -10.13 12.95 -30.03
CA ASP A 272 -9.89 13.57 -31.33
C ASP A 272 -11.16 13.56 -32.20
N LEU A 273 -11.94 12.48 -32.16
CA LEU A 273 -13.23 12.37 -32.87
C LEU A 273 -14.30 13.30 -32.28
N THR A 274 -14.30 13.46 -30.95
CA THR A 274 -15.28 14.36 -30.29
C THR A 274 -14.98 15.82 -30.61
N THR A 275 -13.69 16.16 -30.63
CA THR A 275 -13.21 17.50 -31.01
C THR A 275 -13.55 17.81 -32.46
N THR A 276 -13.32 16.87 -33.39
CA THR A 276 -13.66 17.03 -34.80
C THR A 276 -15.17 17.07 -35.03
N ARG A 277 -15.96 16.34 -34.25
CA ARG A 277 -17.44 16.41 -34.28
C ARG A 277 -17.95 17.77 -33.82
N ALA A 278 -17.41 18.32 -32.75
CA ALA A 278 -17.75 19.65 -32.26
C ALA A 278 -17.40 20.72 -33.32
N ASN A 279 -16.23 20.58 -33.92
CA ASN A 279 -15.78 21.48 -34.98
C ASN A 279 -16.66 21.40 -36.22
N ALA A 280 -17.05 20.19 -36.63
CA ALA A 280 -17.98 19.98 -37.75
C ALA A 280 -19.39 20.55 -37.47
N SER A 281 -19.87 20.34 -36.21
CA SER A 281 -21.17 20.91 -35.76
C SER A 281 -21.15 22.43 -35.78
N ASN A 282 -20.08 23.03 -35.23
CA ASN A 282 -19.90 24.47 -35.23
C ASN A 282 -19.79 25.02 -36.66
N ALA A 283 -19.02 24.34 -37.51
CA ALA A 283 -18.89 24.70 -38.91
C ALA A 283 -20.22 24.58 -39.67
N SER A 284 -21.02 23.55 -39.37
CA SER A 284 -22.38 23.38 -39.92
C SER A 284 -23.31 24.52 -39.49
N THR A 285 -23.27 24.87 -38.19
CA THR A 285 -24.09 25.96 -37.63
C THR A 285 -23.73 27.30 -38.28
N GLU A 286 -22.43 27.54 -38.49
CA GLU A 286 -21.97 28.76 -39.20
C GLU A 286 -22.33 28.72 -40.69
N LEU A 287 -22.26 27.57 -41.31
CA LEU A 287 -22.71 27.39 -42.72
C LEU A 287 -24.21 27.71 -42.87
N ASP A 288 -25.03 27.24 -41.92
CA ASP A 288 -26.48 27.51 -41.92
C ASP A 288 -26.80 28.98 -41.70
N LYS A 289 -26.01 29.64 -40.82
CA LYS A 289 -26.10 31.12 -40.67
C LYS A 289 -25.73 31.84 -41.99
N LEU A 290 -24.65 31.43 -42.63
CA LEU A 290 -24.18 32.00 -43.87
C LEU A 290 -25.19 31.75 -45.01
N LYS A 291 -25.73 30.53 -45.12
CA LYS A 291 -26.79 30.19 -46.08
C LYS A 291 -28.06 31.03 -45.84
N THR A 292 -28.42 31.21 -44.55
CA THR A 292 -29.57 32.06 -44.19
C THR A 292 -29.31 33.51 -44.56
N ARG A 293 -28.07 33.97 -44.39
CA ARG A 293 -27.64 35.33 -44.78
C ARG A 293 -27.64 35.49 -46.28
N LEU A 294 -27.09 34.51 -47.00
CA LEU A 294 -27.12 34.44 -48.48
C LEU A 294 -28.56 34.46 -49.02
N LYS A 295 -29.45 33.68 -48.39
CA LYS A 295 -30.88 33.65 -48.75
C LYS A 295 -31.56 35.01 -48.52
N LYS A 296 -31.18 35.74 -47.48
CA LYS A 296 -31.64 37.14 -47.27
C LYS A 296 -31.10 38.08 -48.34
N PHE A 297 -29.83 37.93 -48.74
CA PHE A 297 -29.25 38.76 -49.78
C PHE A 297 -29.76 38.41 -51.17
N SER A 298 -30.04 37.12 -51.44
CA SER A 298 -30.65 36.69 -52.71
C SER A 298 -32.11 37.17 -52.87
N ALA A 299 -32.80 37.47 -51.77
CA ALA A 299 -34.15 37.99 -51.78
C ALA A 299 -34.22 39.54 -51.89
N LEU A 300 -33.07 40.21 -51.87
CA LEU A 300 -33.01 41.64 -52.03
C LEU A 300 -33.32 42.04 -53.49
N SER A 301 -34.37 42.81 -53.66
CA SER A 301 -34.73 43.43 -54.93
C SER A 301 -33.92 44.75 -55.12
N SER A 302 -34.10 45.36 -56.27
CA SER A 302 -33.42 46.63 -56.61
C SER A 302 -33.75 47.81 -55.69
N LYS A 303 -34.52 47.60 -54.65
CA LYS A 303 -34.84 48.61 -53.62
C LYS A 303 -34.63 48.07 -52.22
N CYS A 304 -34.09 48.87 -51.34
CA CYS A 304 -33.91 48.54 -49.94
C CYS A 304 -35.26 48.30 -49.25
N PRO A 305 -35.45 47.16 -48.57
CA PRO A 305 -36.74 46.88 -47.90
C PRO A 305 -37.00 47.76 -46.68
N THR A 306 -36.01 48.54 -46.21
CA THR A 306 -36.14 49.40 -45.02
C THR A 306 -36.30 50.86 -45.35
N CYS A 307 -35.70 51.38 -46.45
CA CYS A 307 -35.73 52.81 -46.78
C CYS A 307 -36.10 53.09 -48.23
N GLU A 308 -36.50 52.10 -49.02
CA GLU A 308 -36.95 52.14 -50.40
C GLU A 308 -35.99 52.79 -51.44
N GLN A 309 -34.78 53.16 -51.00
CA GLN A 309 -33.73 53.66 -51.89
C GLN A 309 -33.29 52.58 -52.89
N SER A 310 -32.96 53.02 -54.10
CA SER A 310 -32.41 52.12 -55.09
C SER A 310 -31.06 51.56 -54.67
N LEU A 311 -30.99 50.29 -54.59
CA LEU A 311 -29.72 49.60 -54.32
C LEU A 311 -28.97 49.39 -55.63
N ASP A 312 -27.69 49.68 -55.59
CA ASP A 312 -26.81 49.40 -56.71
C ASP A 312 -26.74 47.87 -56.98
N LYS A 313 -27.16 47.51 -58.17
CA LYS A 313 -27.14 46.07 -58.60
C LYS A 313 -25.73 45.48 -58.54
N ALA A 314 -24.71 46.30 -58.82
CA ALA A 314 -23.32 45.87 -58.74
C ALA A 314 -22.92 45.53 -57.31
N LEU A 315 -23.32 46.37 -56.34
CA LEU A 315 -23.05 46.16 -54.91
C LEU A 315 -23.83 44.97 -54.37
N ILE A 316 -25.09 44.81 -54.76
CA ILE A 316 -25.89 43.62 -54.38
C ILE A 316 -25.24 42.32 -54.91
N ASN A 317 -24.79 42.35 -56.17
CA ASN A 317 -24.16 41.20 -56.76
C ASN A 317 -22.79 40.92 -56.11
N GLN A 318 -22.04 41.96 -55.76
CA GLN A 318 -20.78 41.83 -55.05
C GLN A 318 -20.99 41.21 -53.65
N ILE A 319 -21.96 41.74 -52.89
CA ILE A 319 -22.29 41.20 -51.55
C ILE A 319 -22.80 39.76 -51.66
N ARG A 320 -23.57 39.46 -52.72
CA ARG A 320 -24.05 38.09 -53.00
C ARG A 320 -22.88 37.15 -53.32
N GLU A 321 -21.97 37.59 -54.20
CA GLU A 321 -20.78 36.83 -54.55
C GLU A 321 -19.84 36.60 -53.37
N GLU A 322 -19.68 37.65 -52.51
CA GLU A 322 -18.94 37.53 -51.26
C GLU A 322 -19.62 36.56 -50.29
N ALA A 323 -20.95 36.63 -50.19
CA ALA A 323 -21.72 35.70 -49.36
C ALA A 323 -21.70 34.26 -49.93
N GLU A 324 -21.73 34.09 -51.26
CA GLU A 324 -21.57 32.80 -51.93
C GLU A 324 -20.18 32.23 -51.66
N LYS A 325 -19.13 33.05 -51.85
CA LYS A 325 -17.74 32.66 -51.53
C LYS A 325 -17.57 32.30 -50.05
N ALA A 326 -18.25 33.05 -49.18
CA ALA A 326 -18.22 32.76 -47.74
C ALA A 326 -18.93 31.42 -47.43
N VAL A 327 -20.06 31.16 -48.08
CA VAL A 327 -20.76 29.86 -47.98
C VAL A 327 -19.90 28.73 -48.53
N GLU A 328 -19.29 28.95 -49.73
CA GLU A 328 -18.41 27.95 -50.36
C GLU A 328 -17.16 27.67 -49.50
N LYS A 329 -16.54 28.76 -49.00
CA LYS A 329 -15.42 28.64 -48.05
C LYS A 329 -15.81 27.86 -46.80
N GLN A 330 -16.96 28.23 -46.18
CA GLN A 330 -17.46 27.56 -44.99
C GLN A 330 -17.89 26.13 -45.27
N GLN A 331 -18.40 25.87 -46.50
CA GLN A 331 -18.72 24.52 -46.98
C GLN A 331 -17.45 23.67 -47.15
N GLY A 332 -16.35 24.32 -47.63
CA GLY A 332 -15.03 23.73 -47.67
C GLY A 332 -14.50 23.37 -46.26
N VAL A 333 -14.67 24.32 -45.29
CA VAL A 333 -14.31 24.10 -43.89
C VAL A 333 -15.15 22.97 -43.28
N LEU A 334 -16.46 22.96 -43.50
CA LEU A 334 -17.32 21.86 -43.06
C LEU A 334 -16.87 20.52 -43.67
N SER A 335 -16.61 20.53 -45.00
CA SER A 335 -16.15 19.35 -45.73
C SER A 335 -14.77 18.88 -45.22
N SER A 336 -13.87 19.79 -44.87
CA SER A 336 -12.58 19.42 -44.26
C SER A 336 -12.78 18.79 -42.89
N PHE A 337 -13.62 19.39 -42.04
CA PHE A 337 -13.96 18.81 -40.75
C PHE A 337 -14.74 17.51 -40.85
N GLU A 338 -15.60 17.37 -41.89
CA GLU A 338 -16.27 16.09 -42.15
C GLU A 338 -15.31 15.03 -42.67
N LYS A 339 -14.36 15.41 -43.54
CA LYS A 339 -13.29 14.49 -43.99
C LYS A 339 -12.39 14.10 -42.81
N GLU A 340 -12.02 15.06 -41.96
CA GLU A 340 -11.24 14.80 -40.79
C GLU A 340 -12.05 14.00 -39.75
N ARG A 341 -13.35 14.28 -39.61
CA ARG A 341 -14.28 13.48 -38.82
C ARG A 341 -14.38 12.04 -39.33
N ILE A 342 -14.45 11.89 -40.67
CA ILE A 342 -14.47 10.57 -41.32
C ILE A 342 -13.12 9.87 -41.14
N LYS A 343 -11.99 10.61 -41.25
CA LYS A 343 -10.64 10.09 -41.00
C LYS A 343 -10.46 9.71 -39.53
N ASN A 344 -10.83 10.60 -38.60
CA ASN A 344 -10.78 10.33 -37.18
C ASN A 344 -11.84 9.30 -36.77
N SER A 345 -13.01 9.27 -37.45
CA SER A 345 -13.98 8.18 -37.29
C SER A 345 -13.38 6.85 -37.75
N LYS A 346 -12.65 6.85 -38.86
CA LYS A 346 -12.01 5.64 -39.39
C LYS A 346 -10.82 5.19 -38.52
N VAL A 347 -9.99 6.13 -38.02
CA VAL A 347 -8.92 5.83 -37.04
C VAL A 347 -9.53 5.41 -35.72
N ALA A 348 -10.64 6.04 -35.29
CA ALA A 348 -11.41 5.59 -34.12
C ALA A 348 -12.14 4.27 -34.39
N GLU A 349 -12.55 4.02 -35.66
CA GLU A 349 -13.13 2.75 -36.10
C GLU A 349 -12.07 1.65 -36.22
N ASP A 350 -10.89 1.94 -36.77
CA ASP A 350 -9.78 0.98 -36.89
C ASP A 350 -9.17 0.69 -35.48
N LEU A 351 -8.99 1.73 -34.62
CA LEU A 351 -8.61 1.54 -33.22
C LEU A 351 -9.77 0.98 -32.39
N ALA A 352 -11.05 1.26 -32.78
CA ALA A 352 -12.20 0.59 -32.18
C ALA A 352 -12.34 -0.85 -32.71
N GLU A 353 -11.78 -1.17 -33.87
CA GLU A 353 -11.78 -2.52 -34.44
C GLU A 353 -10.61 -3.35 -33.84
N ASP A 354 -9.45 -2.75 -33.61
CA ASP A 354 -8.34 -3.34 -32.82
C ASP A 354 -8.65 -3.36 -31.32
N LEU A 355 -9.26 -2.31 -30.76
CA LEU A 355 -9.90 -2.31 -29.44
C LEU A 355 -11.09 -3.27 -29.46
N ALA A 356 -11.87 -3.35 -30.52
CA ALA A 356 -13.00 -4.26 -30.61
C ALA A 356 -12.61 -5.69 -30.99
N VAL A 357 -11.43 -6.01 -31.54
CA VAL A 357 -10.95 -7.39 -31.71
C VAL A 357 -10.24 -7.85 -30.43
N THR A 358 -9.56 -7.01 -29.72
CA THR A 358 -8.92 -7.27 -28.42
C THR A 358 -9.83 -6.82 -27.27
N ASP A 359 -10.49 -5.69 -27.40
CA ASP A 359 -11.64 -5.38 -26.59
C ASP A 359 -12.88 -6.14 -27.05
N LYS A 360 -12.89 -6.78 -28.20
CA LYS A 360 -13.99 -7.66 -28.57
C LYS A 360 -14.00 -8.91 -27.73
N THR A 361 -12.89 -9.40 -27.31
CA THR A 361 -12.86 -10.40 -26.25
C THR A 361 -12.89 -9.77 -24.85
N TYR A 362 -12.18 -8.72 -24.50
CA TYR A 362 -12.19 -8.10 -23.15
C TYR A 362 -13.24 -7.02 -23.04
N GLN A 363 -13.54 -6.31 -24.00
CA GLN A 363 -14.71 -5.50 -23.99
C GLN A 363 -15.87 -6.18 -24.71
N GLN A 364 -15.66 -7.24 -25.54
CA GLN A 364 -16.76 -8.17 -25.63
C GLN A 364 -17.00 -8.77 -24.25
N SER A 365 -16.08 -9.06 -23.42
CA SER A 365 -16.34 -9.54 -22.08
C SER A 365 -16.44 -8.40 -21.06
N ILE A 366 -15.62 -7.39 -21.01
CA ILE A 366 -15.88 -6.15 -20.22
C ILE A 366 -16.73 -5.14 -20.98
N LYS A 367 -16.79 -5.11 -22.28
CA LYS A 367 -17.80 -4.35 -23.01
C LYS A 367 -19.10 -5.12 -23.10
N ALA A 368 -19.10 -6.39 -23.04
CA ALA A 368 -20.23 -7.18 -22.71
C ALA A 368 -20.46 -7.11 -21.20
N LEU A 369 -19.56 -7.21 -20.25
CA LEU A 369 -19.77 -6.97 -18.80
C LEU A 369 -19.76 -5.49 -18.46
N LYS A 370 -18.91 -4.67 -18.99
CA LYS A 370 -18.89 -3.22 -18.86
C LYS A 370 -19.71 -2.55 -19.94
N GLY A 371 -19.76 -3.03 -21.15
CA GLY A 371 -20.77 -2.70 -22.15
C GLY A 371 -22.11 -3.30 -21.78
N MET A 372 -22.21 -4.39 -20.98
CA MET A 372 -23.47 -4.93 -20.48
C MET A 372 -23.83 -4.32 -19.14
N SER A 373 -22.90 -4.00 -18.22
CA SER A 373 -23.19 -3.11 -17.07
C SER A 373 -23.18 -1.65 -17.53
N GLY A 374 -22.25 -1.18 -18.36
CA GLY A 374 -22.28 0.13 -19.02
C GLY A 374 -23.26 0.20 -20.20
N SER A 375 -23.51 -0.89 -20.98
CA SER A 375 -24.59 -0.98 -21.97
C SER A 375 -25.93 -1.36 -21.33
N TYR A 376 -25.96 -2.09 -20.20
CA TYR A 376 -27.20 -2.27 -19.42
C TYR A 376 -27.58 -0.96 -18.74
N SER A 377 -26.61 -0.20 -18.22
CA SER A 377 -26.85 1.18 -17.75
C SER A 377 -27.06 2.14 -18.92
N SER A 378 -26.33 2.02 -20.05
CA SER A 378 -26.51 2.87 -21.22
C SER A 378 -27.67 2.44 -22.11
N PHE A 379 -28.01 1.15 -22.22
CA PHE A 379 -29.25 0.71 -22.83
C PHE A 379 -30.47 1.02 -21.96
N LYS A 380 -30.38 0.89 -20.63
CA LYS A 380 -31.42 1.40 -19.72
C LYS A 380 -31.49 2.93 -19.77
N LEU A 381 -30.34 3.60 -20.00
CA LEU A 381 -30.27 5.02 -20.27
C LEU A 381 -30.76 5.35 -21.69
N GLU A 382 -30.44 4.54 -22.67
CA GLU A 382 -30.97 4.70 -24.03
C GLU A 382 -32.45 4.33 -24.13
N ILE A 383 -32.90 3.28 -23.45
CA ILE A 383 -34.33 2.96 -23.27
C ILE A 383 -35.04 4.08 -22.49
N SER A 384 -34.44 4.56 -21.38
CA SER A 384 -34.95 5.74 -20.66
C SER A 384 -34.94 6.99 -21.55
N LYS A 385 -33.90 7.21 -22.37
CA LYS A 385 -33.83 8.31 -23.34
C LYS A 385 -34.83 8.16 -24.48
N VAL A 386 -35.05 6.94 -24.96
CA VAL A 386 -36.06 6.65 -26.01
C VAL A 386 -37.46 6.73 -25.40
N GLU A 387 -37.66 6.30 -24.16
CA GLU A 387 -38.93 6.50 -23.42
C GLU A 387 -39.15 7.99 -23.10
N GLU A 388 -38.11 8.70 -22.65
CA GLU A 388 -38.12 10.15 -22.47
C GLU A 388 -38.35 10.87 -23.78
N ARG A 389 -37.66 10.43 -24.85
CA ARG A 389 -37.86 10.97 -26.20
C ARG A 389 -39.26 10.66 -26.73
N THR A 390 -39.80 9.47 -26.40
CA THR A 390 -41.21 9.12 -26.71
C THR A 390 -42.19 9.96 -25.91
N GLN A 391 -41.95 10.12 -24.62
CA GLN A 391 -42.70 11.07 -23.77
C GLN A 391 -42.50 12.50 -24.24
N PHE A 392 -41.31 12.84 -24.72
CA PHE A 392 -40.98 14.12 -25.30
C PHE A 392 -41.81 14.39 -26.57
N LEU A 393 -41.76 13.51 -27.55
CA LEU A 393 -42.53 13.68 -28.80
C LEU A 393 -44.05 13.70 -28.53
N GLN A 394 -44.54 12.89 -27.61
CA GLN A 394 -45.94 12.96 -27.17
C GLN A 394 -46.30 14.31 -26.54
N GLY A 395 -45.34 14.85 -25.79
CA GLY A 395 -45.47 16.13 -25.22
C GLY A 395 -45.51 17.26 -26.25
N GLU A 396 -44.66 17.25 -27.31
CA GLU A 396 -44.58 18.22 -28.40
C GLU A 396 -45.87 18.22 -29.21
N LEU A 397 -46.31 17.02 -29.59
CA LEU A 397 -47.53 16.84 -30.36
C LEU A 397 -48.77 17.41 -29.65
N ARG A 398 -48.82 17.39 -28.35
CA ARG A 398 -49.96 17.83 -27.57
C ARG A 398 -50.10 19.36 -27.51
N LYS A 399 -49.02 20.07 -27.50
CA LYS A 399 -49.00 21.52 -27.37
C LYS A 399 -48.77 22.25 -28.69
N ALA A 400 -48.24 21.53 -29.77
CA ALA A 400 -48.34 22.03 -31.11
C ALA A 400 -49.77 22.45 -31.50
N LYS A 401 -50.73 22.27 -30.64
CA LYS A 401 -52.11 22.68 -30.76
C LYS A 401 -52.50 23.96 -29.93
N GLN A 402 -51.69 24.51 -29.09
CA GLN A 402 -52.14 25.50 -28.06
C GLN A 402 -51.43 26.86 -28.08
N SER A 403 -50.81 27.19 -29.16
CA SER A 403 -49.93 28.31 -29.30
C SER A 403 -50.18 29.55 -28.43
N THR A 404 -49.16 29.96 -27.87
CA THR A 404 -48.86 31.38 -27.62
C THR A 404 -47.36 31.55 -27.79
N SER A 405 -46.97 32.50 -28.58
CA SER A 405 -45.60 32.71 -29.03
C SER A 405 -44.53 33.15 -27.99
N PRO A 406 -44.74 33.16 -26.68
CA PRO A 406 -43.76 33.68 -25.73
C PRO A 406 -42.68 32.68 -25.31
N GLY A 407 -42.62 31.46 -25.88
CA GLY A 407 -41.73 30.42 -25.37
C GLY A 407 -40.37 30.25 -26.07
N LEU A 408 -40.03 31.02 -27.10
CA LEU A 408 -38.78 30.83 -27.84
C LEU A 408 -37.53 31.03 -26.99
N GLU A 409 -37.54 32.03 -26.15
CA GLU A 409 -36.44 32.33 -25.19
C GLU A 409 -36.27 31.23 -24.16
N GLN A 410 -37.38 30.72 -23.67
CA GLN A 410 -37.39 29.65 -22.67
C GLN A 410 -36.96 28.29 -23.22
N VAL A 411 -37.26 28.02 -24.47
CA VAL A 411 -36.77 26.83 -25.22
C VAL A 411 -35.25 26.89 -25.34
N LYS A 412 -34.69 28.04 -25.76
CA LYS A 412 -33.24 28.21 -25.86
C LYS A 412 -32.51 28.04 -24.52
N ILE A 413 -33.07 28.54 -23.43
CA ILE A 413 -32.51 28.40 -22.08
C ILE A 413 -32.50 26.91 -21.67
N LEU A 414 -33.59 26.20 -21.94
CA LEU A 414 -33.71 24.78 -21.61
C LEU A 414 -32.79 23.90 -22.48
N GLU A 415 -32.61 24.21 -23.77
CA GLU A 415 -31.66 23.56 -24.68
C GLU A 415 -30.23 23.71 -24.15
N GLN A 416 -29.86 24.91 -23.69
CA GLN A 416 -28.56 25.14 -23.08
C GLN A 416 -28.39 24.33 -21.79
N GLN A 417 -29.41 24.32 -20.93
CA GLN A 417 -29.35 23.56 -19.66
C GLN A 417 -29.25 22.06 -19.88
N VAL A 418 -29.93 21.51 -20.89
CA VAL A 418 -29.81 20.09 -21.28
C VAL A 418 -28.42 19.78 -21.81
N SER A 419 -27.88 20.67 -22.66
CA SER A 419 -26.52 20.54 -23.17
C SER A 419 -25.49 20.55 -22.05
N ASP A 420 -25.58 21.54 -21.15
CA ASP A 420 -24.65 21.70 -20.03
C ASP A 420 -24.74 20.49 -19.06
N THR A 421 -25.97 20.04 -18.75
CA THR A 421 -26.17 18.87 -17.88
C THR A 421 -25.67 17.57 -18.52
N THR A 422 -25.74 17.46 -19.83
CA THR A 422 -25.20 16.30 -20.56
C THR A 422 -23.67 16.27 -20.50
N LEU A 423 -23.03 17.43 -20.69
CA LEU A 423 -21.59 17.56 -20.53
C LEU A 423 -21.15 17.26 -19.10
N ASP A 424 -21.91 17.75 -18.11
CA ASP A 424 -21.64 17.44 -16.70
C ASP A 424 -21.70 15.93 -16.40
N ILE A 425 -22.66 15.21 -17.02
CA ILE A 425 -22.78 13.75 -16.87
C ILE A 425 -21.57 13.05 -17.50
N GLU A 426 -21.16 13.45 -18.71
CA GLU A 426 -20.01 12.88 -19.41
C GLU A 426 -18.73 13.05 -18.59
N ASP A 427 -18.49 14.24 -18.05
CA ASP A 427 -17.34 14.52 -17.18
C ASP A 427 -17.36 13.68 -15.89
N LYS A 428 -18.53 13.56 -15.27
CA LYS A 428 -18.71 12.75 -14.06
C LYS A 428 -18.56 11.25 -14.34
N GLU A 429 -19.04 10.76 -15.48
CA GLU A 429 -18.86 9.36 -15.89
C GLU A 429 -17.38 9.03 -16.16
N VAL A 430 -16.62 9.94 -16.78
CA VAL A 430 -15.17 9.79 -16.92
C VAL A 430 -14.49 9.64 -15.56
N SER A 431 -14.84 10.52 -14.62
CA SER A 431 -14.29 10.46 -13.25
C SER A 431 -14.69 9.18 -12.51
N TYR A 432 -15.92 8.70 -12.69
CA TYR A 432 -16.43 7.45 -12.13
C TYR A 432 -15.66 6.23 -12.67
N TYR A 433 -15.41 6.18 -13.98
CA TYR A 433 -14.65 5.09 -14.60
C TYR A 433 -13.18 5.11 -14.19
N ASP A 434 -12.59 6.30 -13.98
CA ASP A 434 -11.25 6.41 -13.42
C ASP A 434 -11.19 5.86 -11.98
N THR A 435 -12.17 6.21 -11.15
CA THR A 435 -12.30 5.66 -9.78
C THR A 435 -12.48 4.14 -9.79
N LEU A 436 -13.29 3.59 -10.71
CA LEU A 436 -13.43 2.15 -10.88
C LEU A 436 -12.12 1.48 -11.27
N THR A 437 -11.35 2.10 -12.15
CA THR A 437 -10.05 1.61 -12.60
C THR A 437 -9.06 1.60 -11.43
N GLN A 438 -9.03 2.65 -10.62
CA GLN A 438 -8.20 2.72 -9.41
C GLN A 438 -8.63 1.69 -8.36
N LEU A 439 -9.93 1.48 -8.17
CA LEU A 439 -10.46 0.44 -7.30
C LEU A 439 -10.04 -0.96 -7.75
N ASP A 440 -10.13 -1.24 -9.04
CA ASP A 440 -9.74 -2.55 -9.60
C ASP A 440 -8.23 -2.80 -9.45
N LEU A 441 -7.42 -1.76 -9.63
CA LEU A 441 -5.98 -1.80 -9.37
C LEU A 441 -5.66 -2.05 -7.89
N LEU A 442 -6.41 -1.45 -6.97
CA LEU A 442 -6.14 -1.55 -5.54
C LEU A 442 -6.72 -2.79 -4.87
N LYS A 443 -7.73 -3.41 -5.46
CA LYS A 443 -8.52 -4.50 -4.88
C LYS A 443 -7.70 -5.72 -4.45
N GLY A 444 -6.61 -6.01 -5.17
CA GLY A 444 -5.71 -7.12 -4.87
C GLY A 444 -4.65 -6.81 -3.80
N TRP A 445 -4.30 -5.53 -3.61
CA TRP A 445 -3.15 -5.14 -2.79
C TRP A 445 -3.22 -5.56 -1.32
N PRO A 446 -4.37 -5.45 -0.61
CA PRO A 446 -4.44 -5.94 0.77
C PRO A 446 -4.08 -7.41 0.91
N GLN A 447 -4.42 -8.22 -0.08
CA GLN A 447 -4.08 -9.63 -0.10
C GLN A 447 -2.62 -9.85 -0.50
N HIS A 448 -2.12 -9.14 -1.50
CA HIS A 448 -0.72 -9.22 -1.94
C HIS A 448 0.25 -8.83 -0.83
N PHE A 449 -0.06 -7.78 -0.04
CA PHE A 449 0.79 -7.42 1.11
C PHE A 449 0.81 -8.52 2.18
N LYS A 450 -0.30 -9.22 2.39
CA LYS A 450 -0.35 -10.38 3.30
C LYS A 450 0.47 -11.55 2.76
N GLU A 451 0.43 -11.78 1.47
CA GLU A 451 1.20 -12.83 0.80
C GLU A 451 2.69 -12.50 0.81
N LEU A 452 3.07 -11.26 0.52
CA LEU A 452 4.46 -10.77 0.64
C LEU A 452 4.98 -10.92 2.07
N ARG A 453 4.19 -10.54 3.07
CA ARG A 453 4.56 -10.74 4.47
C ARG A 453 4.83 -12.20 4.76
N LEU A 454 3.98 -13.10 4.32
CA LEU A 454 4.17 -14.54 4.49
C LEU A 454 5.44 -15.04 3.79
N TRP A 455 5.66 -14.60 2.57
CA TRP A 455 6.85 -14.97 1.81
C TRP A 455 8.14 -14.49 2.50
N VAL A 456 8.16 -13.26 3.04
CA VAL A 456 9.30 -12.75 3.82
C VAL A 456 9.54 -13.60 5.07
N VAL A 457 8.46 -14.00 5.76
CA VAL A 457 8.56 -14.91 6.91
C VAL A 457 9.16 -16.26 6.48
N GLU A 458 8.67 -16.86 5.42
CA GLU A 458 9.16 -18.15 4.92
C GLU A 458 10.64 -18.09 4.56
N GLN A 459 11.08 -17.05 3.84
CA GLN A 459 12.49 -16.84 3.52
C GLN A 459 13.36 -16.68 4.79
N ALA A 460 12.88 -15.93 5.78
CA ALA A 460 13.60 -15.75 7.03
C ALA A 460 13.67 -17.05 7.87
N LEU A 461 12.63 -17.90 7.81
CA LEU A 461 12.64 -19.19 8.47
C LEU A 461 13.59 -20.19 7.79
N ASP A 462 13.72 -20.13 6.48
CA ASP A 462 14.69 -20.94 5.73
C ASP A 462 16.12 -20.50 6.10
N GLU A 463 16.39 -19.20 6.13
CA GLU A 463 17.67 -18.63 6.55
C GLU A 463 18.01 -19.01 8.00
N LEU A 464 17.05 -18.84 8.91
CA LEU A 464 17.19 -19.25 10.31
C LEU A 464 17.48 -20.74 10.44
N THR A 465 16.78 -21.56 9.66
CA THR A 465 17.01 -23.02 9.60
C THR A 465 18.44 -23.35 9.19
N ILE A 466 18.97 -22.66 8.19
CA ILE A 466 20.35 -22.83 7.71
C ILE A 466 21.33 -22.47 8.83
N HIS A 467 21.22 -21.30 9.44
CA HIS A 467 22.11 -20.83 10.49
C HIS A 467 22.09 -21.74 11.72
N VAL A 468 20.90 -22.14 12.17
CA VAL A 468 20.74 -23.04 13.31
C VAL A 468 21.39 -24.38 13.06
N ASN A 469 21.12 -24.99 11.89
CA ASN A 469 21.67 -26.31 11.58
C ASN A 469 23.18 -26.27 11.32
N ALA A 470 23.74 -25.17 10.80
CA ALA A 470 25.18 -24.95 10.72
C ALA A 470 25.81 -24.93 12.12
N SER A 471 25.24 -24.14 13.05
CA SER A 471 25.68 -24.05 14.44
C SER A 471 25.59 -25.42 15.16
N LEU A 472 24.55 -26.21 14.87
CA LEU A 472 24.43 -27.57 15.45
C LEU A 472 25.59 -28.50 15.05
N VAL A 473 25.98 -28.43 13.79
CA VAL A 473 27.12 -29.22 13.29
C VAL A 473 28.43 -28.84 14.00
N GLU A 474 28.65 -27.54 14.18
CA GLU A 474 29.83 -27.00 14.86
C GLU A 474 29.83 -27.31 16.37
N LEU A 475 28.64 -27.34 16.99
CA LEU A 475 28.44 -27.76 18.39
C LEU A 475 28.49 -29.28 18.60
N GLY A 476 28.90 -30.04 17.58
CA GLY A 476 29.04 -31.52 17.65
C GLY A 476 27.71 -32.29 17.46
N LEU A 477 26.61 -31.62 17.17
CA LEU A 477 25.29 -32.25 16.99
C LEU A 477 25.01 -32.55 15.49
N LYS A 478 25.90 -33.29 14.82
CA LYS A 478 25.86 -33.51 13.35
C LYS A 478 24.60 -34.21 12.85
N ASP A 479 23.99 -35.05 13.67
CA ASP A 479 22.81 -35.84 13.31
C ASP A 479 21.50 -35.19 13.74
N TRP A 480 21.58 -34.01 14.31
CA TRP A 480 20.43 -33.25 14.74
C TRP A 480 20.01 -32.26 13.64
N ARG A 481 18.72 -32.05 13.53
CA ARG A 481 18.16 -31.05 12.59
C ARG A 481 17.02 -30.29 13.27
N VAL A 482 17.08 -29.00 13.17
CA VAL A 482 15.98 -28.08 13.58
C VAL A 482 15.31 -27.54 12.34
N THR A 483 14.01 -27.44 12.38
CA THR A 483 13.18 -26.86 11.32
C THR A 483 12.14 -25.96 11.96
N PHE A 484 11.87 -24.85 11.35
CA PHE A 484 10.85 -23.89 11.76
C PHE A 484 9.65 -24.02 10.83
N SER A 485 8.45 -24.00 11.38
CA SER A 485 7.21 -24.11 10.61
C SER A 485 6.15 -23.17 11.15
N THR A 486 5.51 -22.45 10.25
CA THR A 486 4.32 -21.66 10.60
C THR A 486 3.07 -22.53 10.52
N ARG A 487 2.36 -22.72 11.62
CA ARG A 487 1.09 -23.42 11.64
C ARG A 487 -0.07 -22.44 11.66
N ARG A 488 -1.01 -22.61 10.76
CA ARG A 488 -2.29 -21.89 10.78
C ARG A 488 -3.36 -22.84 11.30
N GLU A 489 -3.82 -22.62 12.52
CA GLU A 489 -5.02 -23.27 13.03
C GLU A 489 -6.21 -22.30 12.93
N GLY A 490 -7.04 -22.48 11.90
CA GLY A 490 -8.28 -21.73 11.71
C GLY A 490 -8.10 -20.21 11.52
N ALA A 491 -9.04 -19.43 12.06
CA ALA A 491 -9.03 -17.95 12.03
C ALA A 491 -8.16 -17.32 13.15
N SER A 492 -7.44 -18.10 13.92
CA SER A 492 -6.59 -17.63 15.02
C SER A 492 -5.21 -17.19 14.53
N LYS A 493 -4.55 -16.35 15.34
CA LYS A 493 -3.18 -15.88 15.12
C LYS A 493 -2.27 -17.06 14.80
N GLY A 494 -1.48 -16.98 13.73
CA GLY A 494 -0.50 -17.99 13.39
C GLY A 494 0.47 -18.26 14.54
N SER A 495 1.02 -19.46 14.59
CA SER A 495 2.03 -19.86 15.57
C SER A 495 3.29 -20.34 14.84
N LEU A 496 4.45 -20.12 15.48
CA LEU A 496 5.71 -20.62 15.00
C LEU A 496 6.15 -21.83 15.82
N GLU A 497 6.14 -22.99 15.20
CA GLU A 497 6.61 -24.24 15.80
C GLU A 497 8.09 -24.46 15.50
N VAL A 498 8.81 -24.92 16.51
CA VAL A 498 10.18 -25.39 16.38
C VAL A 498 10.14 -26.91 16.42
N LEU A 499 10.52 -27.54 15.33
CA LEU A 499 10.52 -28.98 15.18
C LEU A 499 11.96 -29.48 15.17
N VAL A 500 12.25 -30.46 16.01
CA VAL A 500 13.57 -31.02 16.16
C VAL A 500 13.56 -32.51 15.78
N LYS A 501 14.55 -32.92 14.97
CA LYS A 501 14.84 -34.30 14.67
C LYS A 501 16.18 -34.65 15.28
N GLY A 502 16.18 -35.57 16.24
CA GLY A 502 17.39 -36.16 16.82
C GLY A 502 17.82 -37.47 16.15
N PRO A 503 19.00 -38.00 16.45
CA PRO A 503 19.56 -39.18 15.80
C PRO A 503 18.73 -40.46 16.01
N LYS A 504 17.97 -40.54 17.09
CA LYS A 504 17.09 -41.69 17.42
C LYS A 504 15.62 -41.41 17.18
N SER A 505 15.27 -40.20 16.77
CA SER A 505 13.90 -39.81 16.51
C SER A 505 13.51 -40.19 15.07
N PRO A 506 12.47 -41.03 14.84
CA PRO A 506 12.04 -41.42 13.50
C PRO A 506 11.44 -40.21 12.76
N GLU A 507 10.82 -39.27 13.47
CA GLU A 507 10.15 -38.10 12.94
C GLU A 507 10.63 -36.82 13.64
N ARG A 508 10.22 -35.68 13.09
CA ARG A 508 10.39 -34.36 13.73
C ARG A 508 9.39 -34.25 14.85
N VAL A 509 9.85 -33.90 16.04
CA VAL A 509 9.00 -33.68 17.23
C VAL A 509 9.07 -32.23 17.67
N PRO A 510 7.99 -31.69 18.25
CA PRO A 510 8.00 -30.34 18.79
C PRO A 510 9.11 -30.13 19.82
N TRP A 511 9.65 -28.92 19.87
CA TRP A 511 10.70 -28.49 20.81
C TRP A 511 10.39 -28.87 22.25
N GLU A 512 9.17 -28.70 22.67
CA GLU A 512 8.68 -28.92 24.04
C GLU A 512 8.76 -30.39 24.49
N SER A 513 9.02 -31.30 23.56
CA SER A 513 9.12 -32.74 23.83
C SER A 513 10.53 -33.18 24.28
N TRP A 514 11.53 -32.29 24.21
CA TRP A 514 12.93 -32.63 24.48
C TRP A 514 13.34 -32.23 25.92
N SER A 515 14.21 -33.01 26.54
CA SER A 515 14.64 -32.82 27.95
C SER A 515 15.99 -32.09 28.09
N GLY A 516 16.26 -31.56 29.30
CA GLY A 516 17.26 -30.57 29.68
C GLY A 516 18.70 -30.64 29.14
N GLY A 517 19.37 -31.80 29.07
CA GLY A 517 20.80 -31.85 28.69
C GLY A 517 21.02 -31.73 27.17
N GLU A 518 20.14 -32.32 26.35
CA GLU A 518 20.21 -32.24 24.89
C GLU A 518 19.77 -30.89 24.36
N THR A 519 18.83 -30.27 25.06
CA THR A 519 18.24 -28.97 24.68
C THR A 519 19.20 -27.79 24.83
N GLN A 520 20.21 -27.85 25.70
CA GLN A 520 21.07 -26.67 25.93
C GLN A 520 21.90 -26.31 24.68
N ARG A 521 22.52 -27.30 24.01
CA ARG A 521 23.24 -27.04 22.76
C ARG A 521 22.28 -26.56 21.64
N LEU A 522 21.07 -27.12 21.60
CA LEU A 522 20.02 -26.69 20.69
C LEU A 522 19.58 -25.24 20.98
N ARG A 523 19.45 -24.87 22.27
CA ARG A 523 19.17 -23.48 22.68
C ARG A 523 20.23 -22.52 22.18
N VAL A 524 21.51 -22.85 22.40
CA VAL A 524 22.63 -22.04 21.93
C VAL A 524 22.60 -21.92 20.42
N ALA A 525 22.43 -23.03 19.68
CA ALA A 525 22.34 -23.01 18.22
C ALA A 525 21.17 -22.14 17.71
N CYS A 526 19.99 -22.25 18.33
CA CYS A 526 18.84 -21.44 17.96
C CYS A 526 19.06 -19.94 18.29
N ALA A 527 19.67 -19.63 19.43
CA ALA A 527 19.98 -18.26 19.80
C ALA A 527 21.01 -17.63 18.85
N VAL A 528 22.07 -18.39 18.52
CA VAL A 528 23.06 -17.97 17.53
C VAL A 528 22.41 -17.79 16.15
N GLY A 529 21.61 -18.76 15.70
CA GLY A 529 20.94 -18.66 14.39
C GLY A 529 20.04 -17.43 14.28
N LEU A 530 19.28 -17.15 15.34
CA LEU A 530 18.47 -15.92 15.42
C LEU A 530 19.35 -14.66 15.45
N SER A 531 20.46 -14.70 16.22
CA SER A 531 21.40 -13.58 16.26
C SER A 531 21.96 -13.27 14.87
N GLU A 532 22.38 -14.28 14.12
CA GLU A 532 22.91 -14.08 12.77
C GLU A 532 21.83 -13.56 11.79
N LEU A 533 20.60 -14.08 11.91
CA LEU A 533 19.45 -13.58 11.14
C LEU A 533 19.20 -12.09 11.40
N ILE A 534 19.27 -11.67 12.65
CA ILE A 534 19.09 -10.26 13.06
C ILE A 534 20.27 -9.41 12.59
N ARG A 535 21.51 -9.89 12.82
CA ARG A 535 22.76 -9.19 12.42
C ARG A 535 22.81 -8.86 10.95
N ALA A 536 22.37 -9.80 10.10
CA ALA A 536 22.32 -9.61 8.65
C ALA A 536 21.37 -8.45 8.23
N ARG A 537 20.48 -8.01 9.10
CA ARG A 537 19.45 -6.98 8.86
C ARG A 537 19.70 -5.66 9.58
N ILE A 538 20.81 -5.55 10.30
CA ILE A 538 21.21 -4.36 11.03
C ILE A 538 22.44 -3.76 10.37
N ASN A 539 22.41 -2.45 10.13
CA ASN A 539 23.54 -1.75 9.49
C ASN A 539 24.83 -1.80 10.35
N ASN A 540 24.69 -1.64 11.66
CA ASN A 540 25.83 -1.59 12.60
C ASN A 540 25.60 -2.57 13.76
N PRO A 541 25.68 -3.90 13.54
CA PRO A 541 25.44 -4.87 14.60
C PRO A 541 26.47 -4.68 15.73
N PRO A 542 26.08 -4.91 17.01
CA PRO A 542 27.01 -4.86 18.14
C PRO A 542 28.10 -5.91 17.95
N GLU A 543 29.36 -5.51 18.12
CA GLU A 543 30.52 -6.41 18.06
C GLU A 543 30.74 -7.20 19.38
N ILE A 544 29.76 -7.20 20.22
CA ILE A 544 29.76 -7.92 21.51
C ILE A 544 28.61 -8.95 21.52
N GLU A 545 28.91 -10.12 22.05
CA GLU A 545 27.92 -11.13 22.43
C GLU A 545 28.20 -11.55 23.90
N VAL A 546 27.20 -11.45 24.74
CA VAL A 546 27.30 -11.86 26.15
C VAL A 546 26.41 -13.08 26.37
N TRP A 547 27.00 -14.13 26.89
CA TRP A 547 26.31 -15.38 27.19
C TRP A 547 26.30 -15.63 28.70
N ASP A 548 25.11 -15.59 29.29
CA ASP A 548 24.94 -15.83 30.71
C ASP A 548 24.60 -17.31 30.97
N GLU A 549 25.53 -18.01 31.61
CA GLU A 549 25.48 -19.43 31.94
C GLU A 549 25.16 -20.39 30.76
N PRO A 550 25.81 -20.23 29.61
CA PRO A 550 25.51 -21.08 28.44
C PRO A 550 25.93 -22.54 28.66
N THR A 551 26.78 -22.83 29.64
CA THR A 551 27.24 -24.18 30.00
C THR A 551 26.27 -24.93 30.91
N ALA A 552 25.15 -24.29 31.34
CA ALA A 552 24.17 -24.93 32.20
C ALA A 552 23.70 -26.28 31.59
N HIS A 553 23.60 -27.30 32.45
CA HIS A 553 23.17 -28.66 32.06
C HIS A 553 24.11 -29.43 31.10
N LEU A 554 25.26 -28.87 30.75
CA LEU A 554 26.26 -29.59 29.93
C LEU A 554 27.21 -30.40 30.80
N ASP A 555 27.66 -31.55 30.29
CA ASP A 555 28.78 -32.30 30.84
C ASP A 555 30.13 -31.65 30.46
N SER A 556 31.23 -32.18 30.95
CA SER A 556 32.57 -31.62 30.69
C SER A 556 32.92 -31.61 29.17
N SER A 557 32.50 -32.62 28.43
CA SER A 557 32.70 -32.65 26.98
C SER A 557 31.87 -31.56 26.27
N GLY A 558 30.60 -31.41 26.68
CA GLY A 558 29.73 -30.36 26.16
C GLY A 558 30.20 -28.96 26.42
N VAL A 559 30.81 -28.74 27.58
CA VAL A 559 31.43 -27.46 27.89
C VAL A 559 32.63 -27.19 26.99
N ALA A 560 33.49 -28.19 26.78
CA ALA A 560 34.66 -28.05 25.91
C ALA A 560 34.26 -27.77 24.44
N ASP A 561 33.25 -28.49 23.90
CA ASP A 561 32.72 -28.26 22.58
C ASP A 561 32.14 -26.85 22.44
N LEU A 562 31.38 -26.39 23.44
CA LEU A 562 30.80 -25.07 23.46
C LEU A 562 31.85 -23.96 23.49
N ILE A 563 32.91 -24.12 24.29
CA ILE A 563 34.02 -23.15 24.37
C ILE A 563 34.75 -23.12 23.02
N SER A 564 35.04 -24.27 22.44
CA SER A 564 35.67 -24.36 21.11
C SER A 564 34.80 -23.66 20.03
N TYR A 565 33.51 -23.89 20.08
CA TYR A 565 32.55 -23.22 19.21
C TYR A 565 32.57 -21.70 19.35
N PHE A 566 32.52 -21.18 20.59
CA PHE A 566 32.57 -19.75 20.81
C PHE A 566 33.93 -19.15 20.46
N SER A 567 35.03 -19.87 20.74
CA SER A 567 36.38 -19.43 20.35
C SER A 567 36.48 -19.25 18.83
N ALA A 568 35.98 -20.21 18.04
CA ALA A 568 35.95 -20.09 16.60
C ALA A 568 35.07 -18.94 16.08
N ARG A 569 34.00 -18.61 16.80
CA ARG A 569 33.12 -17.47 16.46
C ARG A 569 33.68 -16.11 16.90
N ALA A 570 34.61 -16.10 17.82
CA ALA A 570 35.17 -14.89 18.39
C ALA A 570 36.23 -14.19 17.50
N ASP A 571 36.51 -14.71 16.31
CA ASP A 571 37.52 -14.13 15.40
C ASP A 571 37.19 -12.70 14.94
N ASN A 572 35.91 -12.35 14.86
CA ASN A 572 35.44 -11.05 14.36
C ASN A 572 34.56 -10.26 15.33
N LYS A 573 34.44 -10.72 16.59
CA LYS A 573 33.63 -10.09 17.63
C LYS A 573 34.15 -10.45 19.02
N GLN A 574 33.69 -9.76 20.05
CA GLN A 574 33.94 -10.11 21.42
C GLN A 574 32.82 -11.00 21.96
N ILE A 575 33.14 -12.19 22.40
CA ILE A 575 32.20 -13.10 23.07
C ILE A 575 32.56 -13.16 24.57
N TRP A 576 31.62 -12.79 25.39
CA TRP A 576 31.76 -12.75 26.85
C TRP A 576 30.93 -13.87 27.47
N LEU A 577 31.62 -14.85 28.07
CA LEU A 577 30.97 -15.90 28.83
C LEU A 577 30.87 -15.51 30.29
N VAL A 578 29.68 -15.43 30.81
CA VAL A 578 29.39 -15.27 32.24
C VAL A 578 29.05 -16.65 32.77
N ASP A 579 29.93 -17.19 33.63
CA ASP A 579 29.70 -18.53 34.17
C ASP A 579 30.11 -18.62 35.65
N HIS A 580 29.52 -19.59 36.33
CA HIS A 580 29.84 -19.89 37.74
C HIS A 580 30.75 -21.11 37.87
N ARG A 581 30.97 -21.89 36.80
CA ARG A 581 31.80 -23.07 36.76
C ARG A 581 33.29 -22.68 36.73
N SER A 582 34.12 -23.54 37.31
CA SER A 582 35.58 -23.42 37.21
C SER A 582 36.06 -23.85 35.84
N ILE A 583 35.88 -23.01 34.84
CA ILE A 583 36.38 -23.23 33.49
C ILE A 583 37.84 -22.78 33.46
N GLY A 584 38.75 -23.61 32.90
CA GLY A 584 40.15 -23.28 32.76
C GLY A 584 40.38 -21.96 32.01
N SER A 585 41.21 -21.05 32.58
CA SER A 585 41.48 -19.74 31.97
C SER A 585 42.24 -19.77 30.66
N GLY A 586 42.95 -20.89 30.36
CA GLY A 586 43.80 -21.01 29.17
C GLY A 586 43.05 -21.05 27.83
N SER A 587 41.72 -21.12 27.84
CA SER A 587 40.88 -21.11 26.61
C SER A 587 40.28 -19.76 26.31
N PHE A 588 40.66 -18.72 27.04
CA PHE A 588 40.09 -17.38 26.94
C PHE A 588 41.18 -16.34 26.68
N ASP A 589 40.90 -15.35 25.88
CA ASP A 589 41.79 -14.25 25.57
C ASP A 589 41.89 -13.23 26.71
N GLY A 590 40.94 -13.30 27.65
CA GLY A 590 40.98 -12.51 28.87
C GLY A 590 39.94 -12.97 29.89
N VAL A 591 40.23 -12.71 31.15
CA VAL A 591 39.37 -13.05 32.27
C VAL A 591 39.17 -11.82 33.16
N ILE A 592 37.92 -11.58 33.51
CA ILE A 592 37.59 -10.58 34.54
C ILE A 592 36.85 -11.27 35.68
N THR A 593 37.11 -10.80 36.90
CA THR A 593 36.42 -11.28 38.10
C THR A 593 35.59 -10.15 38.73
N VAL A 594 34.28 -10.39 38.81
CA VAL A 594 33.37 -9.52 39.58
C VAL A 594 33.43 -9.96 41.04
N VAL A 595 33.98 -9.10 41.88
CA VAL A 595 34.16 -9.36 43.30
C VAL A 595 33.11 -8.59 44.08
N LYS A 596 32.37 -9.28 44.94
CA LYS A 596 31.40 -8.66 45.85
C LYS A 596 32.00 -8.56 47.26
N GLU A 597 32.10 -7.34 47.76
CA GLU A 597 32.56 -7.01 49.11
C GLU A 597 31.50 -6.18 49.84
N GLN A 598 31.76 -5.85 51.11
CA GLN A 598 30.82 -5.09 51.97
C GLN A 598 30.41 -3.74 51.34
N ASN A 599 31.32 -3.13 50.57
CA ASN A 599 31.10 -1.84 49.90
C ASN A 599 30.56 -1.98 48.47
N GLY A 600 29.95 -3.13 48.10
CA GLY A 600 29.40 -3.37 46.78
C GLY A 600 30.25 -4.28 45.92
N SER A 601 29.87 -4.38 44.65
CA SER A 601 30.60 -5.18 43.65
C SER A 601 31.55 -4.31 42.85
N PHE A 602 32.72 -4.85 42.49
CA PHE A 602 33.69 -4.20 41.62
C PHE A 602 34.34 -5.22 40.66
N ILE A 603 35.03 -4.74 39.66
CA ILE A 603 35.71 -5.56 38.66
C ILE A 603 37.19 -5.63 38.97
N ARG A 604 37.74 -6.85 39.01
CA ARG A 604 39.17 -7.13 39.01
C ARG A 604 39.54 -7.75 37.66
N LYS A 605 40.58 -7.23 37.01
CA LYS A 605 41.21 -7.88 35.84
C LYS A 605 42.20 -8.90 36.37
N ASP A 606 42.06 -10.16 35.97
CA ASP A 606 42.95 -11.27 36.39
C ASP A 606 44.11 -11.43 35.41
#